data_11c277444b337caf733f2a72ac906864
#
_entry.id   11c277444b337caf733f2a72ac906864
#
_cell.length_a   1.000
_cell.length_b   1.000
_cell.length_c   1.000
_cell.angle_alpha   90.00
_cell.angle_beta   90.00
_cell.angle_gamma   90.00
#
_symmetry.space_group_name_H-M   'P 1'
#
loop_
_entity.id
_entity.type
_entity.pdbx_description
1 polymer ?
#
loop_
_entity_poly.entity_id
_entity_poly.type
_entity_poly.pdbx_seq_one_letter_code
_entity_poly.pdbx_strand_id
1 'polypeptide(L)'
;MIDARPRPVRLSDYSGRWLMLIFYPRDFTFVCPTELTAFSARLADFNTRDCELLGISADSIELHQEWLTTPPADGGLGSLQFPLASDPDGTAARAYGVWVEEKEVSTRGLFMIDPGGILQYAVMHNLNVGRSPDEVLRVLDALRTGGLCPASWTSADGTIDPERALRPGIILGHYRIRSKLGEGTFGTVFAAWDMRLERMVALKVLKRKVFDSREAVLTESRAAAKLNNPHVCTIYGVEEEDGLPLIVMEYVDGQPLSQMIAESLQHDSALRLATQIASGLAAAHSQEVVHGDLKPANIIVTKEGTAKILDFGLARSQQASSSADGGASQRQVPVVVSGISQAVHGVEATVDYSTSTSDQSVGIRGSLAYMSPEQASGLPATPASDVFSFGLTLIEMLTGDRALTEQSPVELLARLQAQELGSELAQQVDEACRELLSAMLAHDPAQRPPLTEVAQKLVAITRA
;
A
#
# COMPACT_ATOMS: atom_id res chain seq x y z
N MET A 1 -22.62 -37.30 -18.62
CA MET A 1 -23.98 -37.81 -18.39
C MET A 1 -24.59 -36.92 -17.32
N ILE A 2 -25.55 -36.10 -17.73
CA ILE A 2 -26.35 -35.31 -16.78
C ILE A 2 -27.22 -36.29 -16.03
N ASP A 3 -27.15 -36.29 -14.69
CA ASP A 3 -27.93 -37.22 -13.87
C ASP A 3 -29.43 -36.99 -14.16
N ALA A 4 -30.09 -38.01 -14.70
CA ALA A 4 -31.42 -37.89 -15.26
C ALA A 4 -32.56 -37.76 -14.23
N ARG A 5 -32.24 -37.58 -12.93
CA ARG A 5 -33.25 -37.41 -11.87
C ARG A 5 -33.37 -35.97 -11.44
N PRO A 6 -34.56 -35.37 -11.51
CA PRO A 6 -34.80 -34.03 -10.98
C PRO A 6 -34.45 -33.96 -9.48
N ARG A 7 -33.71 -32.94 -9.09
CA ARG A 7 -33.39 -32.67 -7.68
C ARG A 7 -33.55 -31.19 -7.40
N PRO A 8 -33.90 -30.82 -6.17
CA PRO A 8 -33.84 -29.42 -5.75
C PRO A 8 -32.41 -28.87 -5.90
N VAL A 9 -32.30 -27.65 -6.42
CA VAL A 9 -31.04 -26.93 -6.58
C VAL A 9 -31.02 -25.73 -5.65
N ARG A 10 -29.92 -25.54 -4.95
CA ARG A 10 -29.72 -24.42 -4.01
C ARG A 10 -28.43 -23.71 -4.34
N LEU A 11 -28.37 -22.41 -4.07
CA LEU A 11 -27.13 -21.63 -4.23
C LEU A 11 -25.98 -22.22 -3.40
N SER A 12 -26.27 -22.77 -2.23
CA SER A 12 -25.26 -23.43 -1.37
C SER A 12 -24.57 -24.64 -2.02
N ASP A 13 -25.19 -25.26 -3.04
CA ASP A 13 -24.61 -26.40 -3.75
C ASP A 13 -23.40 -25.99 -4.61
N TYR A 14 -23.24 -24.68 -4.84
CA TYR A 14 -22.18 -24.04 -5.64
C TYR A 14 -21.19 -23.25 -4.77
N SER A 15 -21.27 -23.32 -3.47
CA SER A 15 -20.35 -22.63 -2.56
C SER A 15 -18.89 -22.99 -2.86
N GLY A 16 -18.01 -22.00 -2.83
CA GLY A 16 -16.57 -22.17 -3.15
C GLY A 16 -16.24 -22.13 -4.64
N ARG A 17 -17.20 -21.95 -5.53
CA ARG A 17 -17.01 -21.82 -6.99
C ARG A 17 -17.74 -20.61 -7.54
N TRP A 18 -17.33 -20.15 -8.70
CA TRP A 18 -18.12 -19.19 -9.46
C TRP A 18 -19.39 -19.87 -9.98
N LEU A 19 -20.51 -19.17 -9.90
CA LEU A 19 -21.79 -19.64 -10.44
C LEU A 19 -22.35 -18.59 -11.39
N MET A 20 -22.75 -19.04 -12.57
CA MET A 20 -23.47 -18.24 -13.54
C MET A 20 -24.90 -18.73 -13.67
N LEU A 21 -25.85 -17.88 -13.29
CA LEU A 21 -27.29 -18.11 -13.50
C LEU A 21 -27.71 -17.48 -14.83
N ILE A 22 -28.32 -18.27 -15.72
CA ILE A 22 -28.75 -17.87 -17.04
C ILE A 22 -30.28 -18.00 -17.09
N PHE A 23 -30.98 -16.94 -16.72
CA PHE A 23 -32.42 -16.87 -16.88
C PHE A 23 -32.79 -16.70 -18.35
N TYR A 24 -33.72 -17.50 -18.88
CA TYR A 24 -34.23 -17.41 -20.23
C TYR A 24 -35.74 -17.56 -20.26
N PRO A 25 -36.44 -17.00 -21.31
CA PRO A 25 -37.90 -16.93 -21.29
C PRO A 25 -38.62 -18.28 -21.33
N ARG A 26 -38.34 -19.10 -22.34
CA ARG A 26 -39.03 -20.38 -22.58
C ARG A 26 -38.23 -21.35 -23.43
N ASP A 27 -38.49 -22.63 -23.27
CA ASP A 27 -38.09 -23.71 -24.18
C ASP A 27 -38.76 -23.57 -25.55
N PHE A 28 -38.25 -24.25 -26.52
CA PHE A 28 -38.80 -24.31 -27.90
C PHE A 28 -39.03 -22.92 -28.54
N THR A 29 -38.21 -21.94 -28.25
CA THR A 29 -38.23 -20.58 -28.82
C THR A 29 -37.08 -20.37 -29.80
N PHE A 30 -37.06 -19.21 -30.49
CA PHE A 30 -36.08 -18.97 -31.56
C PHE A 30 -34.70 -18.52 -31.04
N VAL A 31 -34.62 -17.72 -29.98
CA VAL A 31 -33.37 -17.13 -29.46
C VAL A 31 -32.74 -17.98 -28.34
N CYS A 32 -33.57 -18.62 -27.49
CA CYS A 32 -33.06 -19.38 -26.33
C CYS A 32 -32.12 -20.53 -26.72
N PRO A 33 -32.43 -21.35 -27.76
CA PRO A 33 -31.51 -22.42 -28.15
C PRO A 33 -30.19 -21.88 -28.66
N THR A 34 -30.15 -20.72 -29.35
CA THR A 34 -28.89 -20.12 -29.82
C THR A 34 -27.99 -19.66 -28.69
N GLU A 35 -28.57 -19.12 -27.60
CA GLU A 35 -27.82 -18.73 -26.43
C GLU A 35 -27.26 -19.94 -25.68
N LEU A 36 -28.16 -20.87 -25.29
CA LEU A 36 -27.76 -22.00 -24.44
C LEU A 36 -26.73 -22.90 -25.15
N THR A 37 -26.89 -23.14 -26.46
CA THR A 37 -25.91 -23.89 -27.25
C THR A 37 -24.58 -23.15 -27.37
N ALA A 38 -24.59 -21.82 -27.51
CA ALA A 38 -23.36 -21.02 -27.51
C ALA A 38 -22.62 -21.08 -26.15
N PHE A 39 -23.34 -21.00 -25.03
CA PHE A 39 -22.74 -21.19 -23.68
C PHE A 39 -22.25 -22.63 -23.50
N SER A 40 -23.00 -23.64 -24.00
CA SER A 40 -22.60 -25.04 -23.91
C SER A 40 -21.32 -25.32 -24.73
N ALA A 41 -21.17 -24.73 -25.87
CA ALA A 41 -19.96 -24.85 -26.70
C ALA A 41 -18.70 -24.24 -25.99
N ARG A 42 -18.90 -23.32 -25.11
CA ARG A 42 -17.83 -22.66 -24.34
C ARG A 42 -17.69 -23.19 -22.91
N LEU A 43 -18.41 -24.28 -22.53
CA LEU A 43 -18.43 -24.80 -21.19
C LEU A 43 -17.01 -25.13 -20.64
N ALA A 44 -16.15 -25.68 -21.51
CA ALA A 44 -14.76 -25.98 -21.14
C ALA A 44 -14.01 -24.72 -20.69
N ASP A 45 -14.26 -23.56 -21.31
CA ASP A 45 -13.66 -22.30 -20.95
C ASP A 45 -14.15 -21.81 -19.57
N PHE A 46 -15.42 -22.00 -19.24
CA PHE A 46 -15.97 -21.71 -17.91
C PHE A 46 -15.40 -22.66 -16.86
N ASN A 47 -15.32 -23.96 -17.14
CA ASN A 47 -14.77 -24.96 -16.24
C ASN A 47 -13.29 -24.70 -15.89
N THR A 48 -12.48 -24.24 -16.85
CA THR A 48 -11.08 -23.86 -16.59
C THR A 48 -10.97 -22.66 -15.64
N ARG A 49 -12.05 -21.91 -15.46
CA ARG A 49 -12.18 -20.75 -14.57
C ARG A 49 -12.90 -21.08 -13.26
N ASP A 50 -13.16 -22.37 -13.01
CA ASP A 50 -13.92 -22.87 -11.85
C ASP A 50 -15.32 -22.22 -11.78
N CYS A 51 -15.99 -22.09 -12.93
CA CYS A 51 -17.30 -21.46 -13.08
C CYS A 51 -18.33 -22.48 -13.57
N GLU A 52 -19.35 -22.71 -12.74
CA GLU A 52 -20.51 -23.55 -13.06
C GLU A 52 -21.60 -22.71 -13.73
N LEU A 53 -22.34 -23.35 -14.66
CA LEU A 53 -23.46 -22.73 -15.36
C LEU A 53 -24.78 -23.41 -14.97
N LEU A 54 -25.83 -22.59 -14.80
CA LEU A 54 -27.19 -23.07 -14.53
C LEU A 54 -28.21 -22.27 -15.39
N GLY A 55 -28.87 -22.92 -16.33
CA GLY A 55 -30.00 -22.32 -17.06
C GLY A 55 -31.28 -22.39 -16.21
N ILE A 56 -32.11 -21.34 -16.26
CA ILE A 56 -33.34 -21.24 -15.46
C ILE A 56 -34.48 -20.68 -16.35
N SER A 57 -35.61 -21.39 -16.44
CA SER A 57 -36.85 -20.87 -17.02
C SER A 57 -38.08 -21.25 -16.22
N ALA A 58 -39.22 -20.70 -16.56
CA ALA A 58 -40.52 -21.04 -15.98
C ALA A 58 -41.10 -22.39 -16.47
N ASP A 59 -40.44 -23.01 -17.41
CA ASP A 59 -40.94 -24.28 -17.98
C ASP A 59 -40.79 -25.44 -16.98
N SER A 60 -41.64 -26.46 -17.16
CA SER A 60 -41.62 -27.63 -16.29
C SER A 60 -40.41 -28.53 -16.58
N ILE A 61 -40.06 -29.38 -15.64
CA ILE A 61 -38.96 -30.34 -15.79
C ILE A 61 -39.22 -31.28 -16.98
N GLU A 62 -40.48 -31.69 -17.16
CA GLU A 62 -40.89 -32.56 -18.27
C GLU A 62 -40.63 -31.88 -19.64
N LEU A 63 -40.94 -30.56 -19.73
CA LEU A 63 -40.69 -29.79 -20.94
C LEU A 63 -39.20 -29.63 -21.21
N HIS A 64 -38.38 -29.37 -20.17
CA HIS A 64 -36.91 -29.35 -20.31
C HIS A 64 -36.37 -30.68 -20.84
N GLN A 65 -36.89 -31.83 -20.34
CA GLN A 65 -36.47 -33.16 -20.77
C GLN A 65 -36.85 -33.41 -22.22
N GLU A 66 -38.08 -33.03 -22.62
CA GLU A 66 -38.52 -33.10 -24.00
C GLU A 66 -37.61 -32.25 -24.90
N TRP A 67 -37.36 -31.02 -24.53
CA TRP A 67 -36.53 -30.11 -25.33
C TRP A 67 -35.09 -30.60 -25.50
N LEU A 68 -34.49 -31.17 -24.44
CA LEU A 68 -33.14 -31.75 -24.46
C LEU A 68 -33.04 -33.03 -25.30
N THR A 69 -34.13 -33.79 -25.42
CA THR A 69 -34.14 -35.04 -26.17
C THR A 69 -34.58 -34.89 -27.63
N THR A 70 -35.30 -33.80 -27.94
CA THR A 70 -35.74 -33.49 -29.32
C THR A 70 -34.54 -33.07 -30.17
N PRO A 71 -34.39 -33.58 -31.38
CA PRO A 71 -33.32 -33.16 -32.27
C PRO A 71 -33.40 -31.69 -32.66
N PRO A 72 -32.25 -31.02 -32.87
CA PRO A 72 -32.23 -29.59 -33.27
C PRO A 72 -32.99 -29.32 -34.59
N ALA A 73 -33.02 -30.28 -35.50
CA ALA A 73 -33.77 -30.17 -36.73
C ALA A 73 -35.30 -30.08 -36.55
N ASP A 74 -35.78 -30.57 -35.40
CA ASP A 74 -37.20 -30.59 -35.01
C ASP A 74 -37.52 -29.54 -33.94
N GLY A 75 -36.64 -28.54 -33.76
CA GLY A 75 -36.80 -27.45 -32.80
C GLY A 75 -36.31 -27.76 -31.39
N GLY A 76 -35.70 -28.90 -31.15
CA GLY A 76 -35.13 -29.29 -29.87
C GLY A 76 -33.78 -28.57 -29.59
N LEU A 77 -33.29 -28.67 -28.34
CA LEU A 77 -32.01 -28.14 -27.97
C LEU A 77 -30.87 -29.13 -28.24
N GLY A 78 -31.19 -30.43 -28.18
CA GLY A 78 -30.19 -31.49 -28.27
C GLY A 78 -29.33 -31.57 -26.99
N SER A 79 -28.09 -32.03 -27.14
CA SER A 79 -27.18 -32.23 -26.01
C SER A 79 -26.67 -30.92 -25.44
N LEU A 80 -27.19 -30.52 -24.29
CA LEU A 80 -26.67 -29.42 -23.48
C LEU A 80 -25.69 -29.99 -22.43
N GLN A 81 -24.57 -29.29 -22.17
CA GLN A 81 -23.51 -29.78 -21.27
C GLN A 81 -23.60 -29.23 -19.85
N PHE A 82 -24.57 -28.37 -19.55
CA PHE A 82 -24.84 -27.83 -18.21
C PHE A 82 -26.32 -27.99 -17.84
N PRO A 83 -26.70 -28.01 -16.54
CA PRO A 83 -28.05 -28.27 -16.08
C PRO A 83 -29.03 -27.14 -16.40
N LEU A 84 -30.30 -27.51 -16.59
CA LEU A 84 -31.45 -26.62 -16.58
C LEU A 84 -32.26 -26.81 -15.27
N ALA A 85 -32.78 -25.71 -14.74
CA ALA A 85 -33.65 -25.66 -13.58
C ALA A 85 -35.01 -25.07 -13.94
N SER A 86 -36.07 -25.67 -13.38
CA SER A 86 -37.45 -25.22 -13.50
C SER A 86 -37.82 -24.27 -12.38
N ASP A 87 -38.40 -23.10 -12.72
CA ASP A 87 -38.93 -22.07 -11.82
C ASP A 87 -40.37 -21.72 -12.24
N PRO A 88 -41.32 -22.68 -12.16
CA PRO A 88 -42.64 -22.57 -12.80
C PRO A 88 -43.51 -21.45 -12.18
N ASP A 89 -43.32 -21.12 -10.93
CA ASP A 89 -44.01 -20.02 -10.24
C ASP A 89 -43.20 -18.71 -10.25
N GLY A 90 -42.07 -18.67 -10.93
CA GLY A 90 -41.23 -17.47 -11.04
C GLY A 90 -40.60 -17.00 -9.72
N THR A 91 -40.48 -17.86 -8.72
CA THR A 91 -39.94 -17.50 -7.41
C THR A 91 -38.49 -17.02 -7.52
N ALA A 92 -37.64 -17.76 -8.19
CA ALA A 92 -36.26 -17.36 -8.40
C ALA A 92 -36.16 -16.14 -9.32
N ALA A 93 -36.89 -16.11 -10.42
CA ALA A 93 -36.90 -14.99 -11.36
C ALA A 93 -37.37 -13.68 -10.73
N ARG A 94 -38.34 -13.71 -9.82
CA ARG A 94 -38.73 -12.52 -9.03
C ARG A 94 -37.67 -12.09 -8.07
N ALA A 95 -37.04 -13.02 -7.37
CA ALA A 95 -35.97 -12.70 -6.42
C ALA A 95 -34.78 -12.00 -7.10
N TYR A 96 -34.50 -12.33 -8.36
CA TYR A 96 -33.47 -11.69 -9.17
C TYR A 96 -33.97 -10.50 -9.99
N GLY A 97 -35.27 -10.13 -9.89
CA GLY A 97 -35.83 -8.96 -10.56
C GLY A 97 -35.97 -9.11 -12.08
N VAL A 98 -36.07 -10.36 -12.59
CA VAL A 98 -36.14 -10.65 -14.02
C VAL A 98 -37.49 -11.24 -14.48
N TRP A 99 -38.46 -11.30 -13.60
CA TRP A 99 -39.79 -11.81 -13.94
C TRP A 99 -40.65 -10.75 -14.63
N VAL A 100 -41.38 -11.17 -15.67
CA VAL A 100 -42.35 -10.36 -16.43
C VAL A 100 -43.75 -10.90 -16.16
N GLU A 101 -44.49 -10.23 -15.28
CA GLU A 101 -45.81 -10.70 -14.82
C GLU A 101 -46.83 -10.92 -15.93
N GLU A 102 -46.88 -10.00 -16.92
CA GLU A 102 -47.86 -10.09 -18.00
C GLU A 102 -47.64 -11.27 -18.96
N LYS A 103 -46.41 -11.82 -18.98
CA LYS A 103 -46.02 -12.91 -19.87
C LYS A 103 -45.75 -14.22 -19.14
N GLU A 104 -45.67 -14.15 -17.81
CA GLU A 104 -45.34 -15.30 -16.96
C GLU A 104 -44.01 -15.97 -17.39
N VAL A 105 -43.00 -15.16 -17.69
CA VAL A 105 -41.66 -15.61 -18.09
C VAL A 105 -40.58 -14.75 -17.43
N SER A 106 -39.35 -15.26 -17.40
CA SER A 106 -38.19 -14.43 -17.09
C SER A 106 -37.76 -13.62 -18.34
N THR A 107 -37.11 -12.47 -18.10
CA THR A 107 -36.28 -11.81 -19.12
C THR A 107 -34.99 -12.62 -19.34
N ARG A 108 -34.13 -12.14 -20.24
CA ARG A 108 -32.79 -12.72 -20.42
C ARG A 108 -31.84 -12.15 -19.38
N GLY A 109 -32.02 -12.53 -18.11
CA GLY A 109 -31.15 -12.15 -16.99
C GLY A 109 -29.92 -13.08 -16.90
N LEU A 110 -28.74 -12.54 -16.70
CA LEU A 110 -27.54 -13.29 -16.39
C LEU A 110 -26.90 -12.70 -15.13
N PHE A 111 -26.56 -13.57 -14.20
CA PHE A 111 -25.99 -13.19 -12.90
C PHE A 111 -24.77 -14.03 -12.62
N MET A 112 -23.69 -13.39 -12.18
CA MET A 112 -22.43 -14.03 -11.86
C MET A 112 -22.17 -13.87 -10.35
N ILE A 113 -22.07 -14.99 -9.65
CA ILE A 113 -21.90 -15.08 -8.20
C ILE A 113 -20.53 -15.64 -7.92
N ASP A 114 -19.79 -14.99 -7.03
CA ASP A 114 -18.43 -15.39 -6.65
C ASP A 114 -18.42 -16.59 -5.68
N PRO A 115 -17.25 -17.21 -5.42
CA PRO A 115 -17.12 -18.33 -4.49
C PRO A 115 -17.60 -18.04 -3.05
N GLY A 116 -17.65 -16.76 -2.65
CA GLY A 116 -18.18 -16.29 -1.36
C GLY A 116 -19.69 -16.12 -1.35
N GLY A 117 -20.37 -16.33 -2.48
CA GLY A 117 -21.83 -16.18 -2.62
C GLY A 117 -22.28 -14.73 -2.88
N ILE A 118 -21.35 -13.84 -3.26
CA ILE A 118 -21.64 -12.42 -3.53
C ILE A 118 -21.87 -12.23 -5.04
N LEU A 119 -22.95 -11.51 -5.37
CA LEU A 119 -23.26 -11.13 -6.76
C LEU A 119 -22.25 -10.08 -7.24
N GLN A 120 -21.48 -10.42 -8.29
CA GLN A 120 -20.43 -9.58 -8.85
C GLN A 120 -20.81 -8.95 -10.20
N TYR A 121 -21.71 -9.57 -10.96
CA TYR A 121 -22.13 -9.08 -12.26
C TYR A 121 -23.59 -9.44 -12.53
N ALA A 122 -24.33 -8.50 -13.08
CA ALA A 122 -25.70 -8.69 -13.52
C ALA A 122 -25.93 -7.97 -14.86
N VAL A 123 -26.56 -8.64 -15.81
CA VAL A 123 -26.97 -8.06 -17.08
C VAL A 123 -28.35 -8.57 -17.47
N MET A 124 -29.19 -7.69 -17.98
CA MET A 124 -30.52 -8.02 -18.49
C MET A 124 -30.65 -7.56 -19.94
N HIS A 125 -31.01 -8.49 -20.79
CA HIS A 125 -31.32 -8.19 -22.21
C HIS A 125 -32.80 -8.24 -22.47
N ASN A 126 -33.24 -7.48 -23.48
CA ASN A 126 -34.58 -7.62 -24.04
C ASN A 126 -34.77 -9.07 -24.57
N LEU A 127 -36.01 -9.53 -24.57
CA LEU A 127 -36.37 -10.88 -25.01
C LEU A 127 -35.88 -11.27 -26.41
N ASN A 128 -35.65 -10.29 -27.27
CA ASN A 128 -35.24 -10.48 -28.67
C ASN A 128 -33.72 -10.52 -28.88
N VAL A 129 -32.92 -10.26 -27.83
CA VAL A 129 -31.46 -10.09 -27.94
C VAL A 129 -30.74 -11.11 -27.08
N GLY A 130 -30.02 -12.02 -27.73
CA GLY A 130 -29.17 -13.03 -27.08
C GLY A 130 -27.93 -12.41 -26.40
N ARG A 131 -27.37 -13.10 -25.37
CA ARG A 131 -26.15 -12.72 -24.65
C ARG A 131 -24.94 -13.41 -25.24
N SER A 132 -23.80 -12.74 -25.22
CA SER A 132 -22.53 -13.24 -25.76
C SER A 132 -21.73 -13.98 -24.67
N PRO A 133 -21.40 -15.27 -24.85
CA PRO A 133 -20.50 -15.99 -23.96
C PRO A 133 -19.08 -15.36 -23.87
N ASP A 134 -18.60 -14.74 -24.96
CA ASP A 134 -17.28 -14.15 -25.02
C ASP A 134 -17.19 -12.93 -24.10
N GLU A 135 -18.21 -12.06 -24.09
CA GLU A 135 -18.27 -10.92 -23.18
C GLU A 135 -18.39 -11.38 -21.73
N VAL A 136 -19.17 -12.42 -21.49
CA VAL A 136 -19.35 -12.99 -20.15
C VAL A 136 -18.05 -13.60 -19.64
N LEU A 137 -17.30 -14.32 -20.47
CA LEU A 137 -15.95 -14.85 -20.15
C LEU A 137 -14.96 -13.71 -19.89
N ARG A 138 -15.00 -12.66 -20.71
CA ARG A 138 -14.17 -11.48 -20.51
C ARG A 138 -14.41 -10.83 -19.14
N VAL A 139 -15.68 -10.67 -18.75
CA VAL A 139 -16.05 -10.10 -17.44
C VAL A 139 -15.63 -11.04 -16.31
N LEU A 140 -15.83 -12.35 -16.44
CA LEU A 140 -15.40 -13.34 -15.46
C LEU A 140 -13.87 -13.28 -15.24
N ASP A 141 -13.11 -13.22 -16.33
CA ASP A 141 -11.65 -13.08 -16.26
C ASP A 141 -11.24 -11.77 -15.54
N ALA A 142 -11.90 -10.66 -15.86
CA ALA A 142 -11.66 -9.39 -15.19
C ALA A 142 -11.94 -9.47 -13.67
N LEU A 143 -13.08 -10.03 -13.27
CA LEU A 143 -13.45 -10.21 -11.87
C LEU A 143 -12.45 -11.09 -11.10
N ARG A 144 -11.96 -12.16 -11.74
CA ARG A 144 -10.98 -13.07 -11.15
C ARG A 144 -9.59 -12.46 -10.95
N THR A 145 -9.24 -11.38 -11.64
CA THR A 145 -7.98 -10.68 -11.41
C THR A 145 -7.93 -10.04 -10.02
N GLY A 146 -9.08 -9.66 -9.45
CA GLY A 146 -9.18 -8.87 -8.23
C GLY A 146 -8.58 -7.45 -8.35
N GLY A 147 -8.14 -7.06 -9.55
CA GLY A 147 -7.53 -5.77 -9.84
C GLY A 147 -8.48 -4.80 -10.55
N LEU A 148 -8.01 -3.56 -10.75
CA LEU A 148 -8.76 -2.55 -11.50
C LEU A 148 -8.61 -2.80 -13.00
N CYS A 149 -9.67 -3.25 -13.63
CA CYS A 149 -9.73 -3.50 -15.07
C CYS A 149 -10.37 -2.31 -15.78
N PRO A 150 -9.71 -1.67 -16.77
CA PRO A 150 -10.31 -0.59 -17.54
C PRO A 150 -11.48 -1.08 -18.41
N ALA A 151 -12.25 -0.13 -18.96
CA ALA A 151 -13.27 -0.44 -19.94
C ALA A 151 -12.66 -1.22 -21.13
N SER A 152 -13.38 -2.22 -21.64
CA SER A 152 -12.92 -3.11 -22.72
C SER A 152 -11.66 -3.92 -22.40
N TRP A 153 -11.32 -4.09 -21.15
CA TRP A 153 -10.19 -4.92 -20.70
C TRP A 153 -10.28 -6.34 -21.25
N THR A 154 -9.13 -6.90 -21.61
CA THR A 154 -8.96 -8.31 -22.00
C THR A 154 -7.86 -8.96 -21.17
N SER A 155 -7.78 -10.29 -21.17
CA SER A 155 -6.74 -11.02 -20.44
C SER A 155 -5.31 -10.74 -20.95
N ALA A 156 -5.16 -10.12 -22.11
CA ALA A 156 -3.87 -9.65 -22.65
C ALA A 156 -3.46 -8.28 -22.07
N ASP A 157 -4.40 -7.54 -21.48
CA ASP A 157 -4.16 -6.23 -20.89
C ASP A 157 -3.72 -6.38 -19.44
N GLY A 158 -2.90 -5.47 -18.96
CA GLY A 158 -2.61 -5.35 -17.52
C GLY A 158 -3.77 -4.71 -16.75
N THR A 159 -3.82 -4.93 -15.45
CA THR A 159 -4.69 -4.15 -14.56
C THR A 159 -4.10 -2.77 -14.31
N ILE A 160 -4.96 -1.80 -14.00
CA ILE A 160 -4.49 -0.47 -13.57
C ILE A 160 -3.77 -0.64 -12.23
N ASP A 161 -2.53 -0.18 -12.17
CA ASP A 161 -1.80 -0.03 -10.92
C ASP A 161 -2.28 1.26 -10.23
N PRO A 162 -3.04 1.16 -9.11
CA PRO A 162 -3.58 2.34 -8.46
C PRO A 162 -2.49 3.30 -7.97
N GLU A 163 -1.32 2.80 -7.54
CA GLU A 163 -0.21 3.66 -7.10
C GLU A 163 0.29 4.56 -8.24
N ARG A 164 0.43 4.00 -9.45
CA ARG A 164 0.87 4.72 -10.65
C ARG A 164 -0.22 5.61 -11.25
N ALA A 165 -1.47 5.31 -10.97
CA ALA A 165 -2.60 6.07 -11.47
C ALA A 165 -2.86 7.35 -10.67
N LEU A 166 -2.29 7.49 -9.46
CA LEU A 166 -2.49 8.66 -8.61
C LEU A 166 -1.87 9.92 -9.23
N ARG A 167 -2.71 10.91 -9.50
CA ARG A 167 -2.34 12.21 -10.07
C ARG A 167 -3.31 13.30 -9.59
N PRO A 168 -2.97 14.58 -9.73
CA PRO A 168 -3.88 15.66 -9.37
C PRO A 168 -5.27 15.49 -10.00
N GLY A 169 -6.31 15.70 -9.18
CA GLY A 169 -7.72 15.56 -9.55
C GLY A 169 -8.34 14.19 -9.25
N ILE A 170 -7.54 13.13 -9.08
CA ILE A 170 -8.06 11.81 -8.66
C ILE A 170 -8.64 11.91 -7.25
N ILE A 171 -9.74 11.20 -7.03
CA ILE A 171 -10.38 11.03 -5.72
C ILE A 171 -10.07 9.62 -5.25
N LEU A 172 -9.44 9.51 -4.07
CA LEU A 172 -9.17 8.28 -3.37
C LEU A 172 -10.01 8.28 -2.09
N GLY A 173 -11.04 7.45 -2.05
CA GLY A 173 -12.07 7.52 -1.03
C GLY A 173 -12.76 8.88 -0.98
N HIS A 174 -12.47 9.68 0.03
CA HIS A 174 -12.99 11.06 0.15
C HIS A 174 -11.88 12.12 0.06
N TYR A 175 -10.68 11.74 -0.35
CA TYR A 175 -9.54 12.63 -0.51
C TYR A 175 -9.30 12.97 -1.98
N ARG A 176 -9.38 14.25 -2.34
CA ARG A 176 -9.04 14.72 -3.69
C ARG A 176 -7.58 15.08 -3.76
N ILE A 177 -6.79 14.31 -4.50
CA ILE A 177 -5.35 14.56 -4.73
C ILE A 177 -5.15 15.94 -5.37
N ARG A 178 -4.24 16.75 -4.81
CA ARG A 178 -3.87 18.07 -5.31
C ARG A 178 -2.52 18.08 -6.00
N SER A 179 -1.51 17.55 -5.33
CA SER A 179 -0.14 17.48 -5.86
C SER A 179 0.64 16.34 -5.20
N LYS A 180 1.67 15.85 -5.86
CA LYS A 180 2.67 14.98 -5.25
C LYS A 180 3.65 15.85 -4.44
N LEU A 181 3.87 15.50 -3.17
CA LEU A 181 4.81 16.17 -2.27
C LEU A 181 6.18 15.51 -2.28
N GLY A 182 6.22 14.18 -2.40
CA GLY A 182 7.47 13.43 -2.41
C GLY A 182 7.24 11.94 -2.65
N GLU A 183 8.36 11.23 -2.89
CA GLU A 183 8.38 9.78 -2.98
C GLU A 183 9.55 9.25 -2.17
N GLY A 184 9.30 8.19 -1.40
CA GLY A 184 10.29 7.54 -0.56
C GLY A 184 10.25 6.03 -0.69
N THR A 185 11.10 5.37 0.11
CA THR A 185 11.22 3.90 0.16
C THR A 185 9.88 3.23 0.47
N PHE A 186 9.09 3.79 1.38
CA PHE A 186 7.85 3.20 1.91
C PHE A 186 6.60 3.58 1.13
N GLY A 187 6.65 4.63 0.31
CA GLY A 187 5.47 5.11 -0.40
C GLY A 187 5.63 6.49 -1.00
N THR A 188 4.54 6.98 -1.55
CA THR A 188 4.44 8.32 -2.14
C THR A 188 3.54 9.20 -1.27
N VAL A 189 3.96 10.44 -1.05
CA VAL A 189 3.20 11.42 -0.26
C VAL A 189 2.55 12.42 -1.20
N PHE A 190 1.26 12.66 -0.99
CA PHE A 190 0.46 13.61 -1.74
C PHE A 190 -0.15 14.69 -0.82
N ALA A 191 -0.24 15.92 -1.31
CA ALA A 191 -1.18 16.88 -0.76
C ALA A 191 -2.57 16.54 -1.29
N ALA A 192 -3.57 16.52 -0.41
CA ALA A 192 -4.94 16.21 -0.77
C ALA A 192 -5.94 17.09 -0.01
N TRP A 193 -7.10 17.27 -0.60
CA TRP A 193 -8.24 17.91 0.04
C TRP A 193 -9.17 16.85 0.61
N ASP A 194 -9.32 16.83 1.93
CA ASP A 194 -10.33 16.04 2.62
C ASP A 194 -11.70 16.68 2.40
N MET A 195 -12.54 16.04 1.58
CA MET A 195 -13.86 16.56 1.20
C MET A 195 -14.91 16.42 2.30
N ARG A 196 -14.64 15.60 3.35
CA ARG A 196 -15.54 15.45 4.51
C ARG A 196 -15.29 16.52 5.56
N LEU A 197 -14.02 16.79 5.83
CA LEU A 197 -13.59 17.73 6.86
C LEU A 197 -13.19 19.09 6.31
N GLU A 198 -13.28 19.29 4.98
CA GLU A 198 -13.00 20.54 4.25
C GLU A 198 -11.63 21.14 4.62
N ARG A 199 -10.59 20.33 4.61
CA ARG A 199 -9.23 20.76 4.95
C ARG A 199 -8.17 20.09 4.08
N MET A 200 -6.98 20.71 4.05
CA MET A 200 -5.79 20.09 3.47
C MET A 200 -5.23 19.02 4.39
N VAL A 201 -4.82 17.89 3.81
CA VAL A 201 -4.13 16.79 4.48
C VAL A 201 -2.95 16.33 3.62
N ALA A 202 -1.96 15.70 4.25
CA ALA A 202 -0.95 14.91 3.55
C ALA A 202 -1.35 13.43 3.60
N LEU A 203 -1.36 12.77 2.44
CA LEU A 203 -1.65 11.36 2.31
C LEU A 203 -0.38 10.62 1.94
N LYS A 204 0.11 9.74 2.80
CA LYS A 204 1.19 8.81 2.47
C LYS A 204 0.59 7.49 2.02
N VAL A 205 0.65 7.24 0.71
CA VAL A 205 0.22 6.00 0.08
C VAL A 205 1.36 5.01 0.16
N LEU A 206 1.16 3.89 0.86
CA LEU A 206 2.19 2.89 1.09
C LEU A 206 2.30 1.92 -0.08
N LYS A 207 3.53 1.55 -0.49
CA LYS A 207 3.77 0.56 -1.55
C LYS A 207 3.27 -0.82 -1.14
N ARG A 208 2.62 -1.55 -2.05
CA ARG A 208 2.05 -2.90 -1.79
C ARG A 208 3.07 -3.89 -1.23
N LYS A 209 4.34 -3.83 -1.65
CA LYS A 209 5.43 -4.70 -1.15
C LYS A 209 5.75 -4.48 0.34
N VAL A 210 5.39 -3.33 0.90
CA VAL A 210 5.54 -3.02 2.33
C VAL A 210 4.37 -3.61 3.14
N PHE A 211 3.32 -4.05 2.45
CA PHE A 211 2.06 -4.49 3.03
C PHE A 211 2.08 -5.91 3.62
N ASP A 212 3.07 -6.74 3.28
CA ASP A 212 3.28 -8.04 3.94
C ASP A 212 3.58 -7.88 5.46
N SER A 213 3.92 -6.64 5.88
CA SER A 213 4.07 -6.22 7.28
C SER A 213 3.00 -5.22 7.74
N ARG A 214 1.76 -5.34 7.22
CA ARG A 214 0.62 -4.44 7.53
C ARG A 214 0.48 -4.15 9.03
N GLU A 215 0.60 -5.18 9.85
CA GLU A 215 0.42 -5.09 11.30
C GLU A 215 1.54 -4.27 11.97
N ALA A 216 2.76 -4.37 11.47
CA ALA A 216 3.90 -3.56 11.93
C ALA A 216 3.70 -2.08 11.61
N VAL A 217 3.35 -1.74 10.35
CA VAL A 217 3.08 -0.36 9.93
C VAL A 217 1.90 0.24 10.71
N LEU A 218 0.84 -0.52 10.94
CA LEU A 218 -0.30 -0.08 11.75
C LEU A 218 0.09 0.15 13.20
N THR A 219 0.93 -0.70 13.77
CA THR A 219 1.39 -0.59 15.17
C THR A 219 2.25 0.67 15.34
N GLU A 220 3.19 0.91 14.43
CA GLU A 220 4.06 2.10 14.44
C GLU A 220 3.26 3.38 14.22
N SER A 221 2.35 3.38 13.24
CA SER A 221 1.48 4.53 12.99
C SER A 221 0.57 4.84 14.19
N ARG A 222 0.06 3.82 14.90
CA ARG A 222 -0.73 4.00 16.13
C ARG A 222 0.10 4.58 17.28
N ALA A 223 1.37 4.20 17.40
CA ALA A 223 2.27 4.77 18.40
C ALA A 223 2.54 6.26 18.09
N ALA A 224 2.86 6.58 16.83
CA ALA A 224 3.09 7.95 16.39
C ALA A 224 1.81 8.83 16.45
N ALA A 225 0.62 8.26 16.25
CA ALA A 225 -0.66 8.97 16.35
C ALA A 225 -0.99 9.45 17.79
N LYS A 226 -0.33 8.90 18.81
CA LYS A 226 -0.48 9.36 20.20
C LYS A 226 0.30 10.64 20.50
N LEU A 227 1.26 10.98 19.62
CA LEU A 227 2.08 12.17 19.80
C LEU A 227 1.26 13.43 19.53
N ASN A 228 1.16 14.28 20.53
CA ASN A 228 0.52 15.59 20.43
C ASN A 228 1.52 16.66 20.89
N ASN A 229 2.29 17.17 19.95
CA ASN A 229 3.31 18.19 20.19
C ASN A 229 3.36 19.14 18.98
N PRO A 230 3.48 20.47 19.17
CA PRO A 230 3.51 21.42 18.04
C PRO A 230 4.68 21.21 17.07
N HIS A 231 5.72 20.50 17.48
CA HIS A 231 6.92 20.21 16.67
C HIS A 231 6.92 18.80 16.08
N VAL A 232 5.81 18.08 16.16
CA VAL A 232 5.60 16.77 15.56
C VAL A 232 4.43 16.84 14.58
N CYS A 233 4.59 16.27 13.40
CA CYS A 233 3.50 16.15 12.43
C CYS A 233 2.43 15.22 12.99
N THR A 234 1.19 15.71 13.06
CA THR A 234 0.05 14.94 13.60
C THR A 234 -0.41 13.89 12.60
N ILE A 235 -0.49 12.63 13.02
CA ILE A 235 -1.16 11.57 12.27
C ILE A 235 -2.64 11.59 12.64
N TYR A 236 -3.52 11.75 11.65
CA TYR A 236 -4.96 11.75 11.84
C TYR A 236 -5.58 10.35 11.80
N GLY A 237 -5.02 9.45 11.00
CA GLY A 237 -5.52 8.09 10.88
C GLY A 237 -4.74 7.22 9.90
N VAL A 238 -5.10 5.95 9.91
CA VAL A 238 -4.64 4.97 8.92
C VAL A 238 -5.89 4.36 8.31
N GLU A 239 -6.00 4.43 7.01
CA GLU A 239 -7.16 4.03 6.23
C GLU A 239 -6.75 3.10 5.09
N GLU A 240 -7.72 2.48 4.45
CA GLU A 240 -7.51 1.70 3.23
C GLU A 240 -8.59 2.07 2.23
N GLU A 241 -8.17 2.58 1.09
CA GLU A 241 -9.07 3.00 0.01
C GLU A 241 -8.61 2.38 -1.32
N ASP A 242 -9.52 1.76 -2.04
CA ASP A 242 -9.26 1.04 -3.31
C ASP A 242 -8.10 0.03 -3.22
N GLY A 243 -7.95 -0.61 -2.04
CA GLY A 243 -6.88 -1.56 -1.76
C GLY A 243 -5.50 -0.91 -1.58
N LEU A 244 -5.45 0.41 -1.40
CA LEU A 244 -4.25 1.17 -1.06
C LEU A 244 -4.26 1.54 0.42
N PRO A 245 -3.24 1.17 1.19
CA PRO A 245 -3.10 1.63 2.55
C PRO A 245 -2.62 3.07 2.59
N LEU A 246 -3.28 3.88 3.40
CA LEU A 246 -3.07 5.31 3.54
C LEU A 246 -2.73 5.68 4.97
N ILE A 247 -1.72 6.50 5.16
CA ILE A 247 -1.54 7.25 6.40
C ILE A 247 -1.99 8.68 6.12
N VAL A 248 -3.02 9.11 6.84
CA VAL A 248 -3.56 10.48 6.75
C VAL A 248 -2.91 11.32 7.84
N MET A 249 -2.27 12.42 7.45
CA MET A 249 -1.54 13.26 8.38
C MET A 249 -1.72 14.76 8.10
N GLU A 250 -1.25 15.56 9.01
CA GLU A 250 -1.21 17.02 8.91
C GLU A 250 -0.49 17.44 7.63
N TYR A 251 -1.14 18.30 6.82
CA TYR A 251 -0.48 19.00 5.75
C TYR A 251 0.26 20.21 6.33
N VAL A 252 1.58 20.15 6.31
CA VAL A 252 2.43 21.23 6.80
C VAL A 252 2.77 22.15 5.64
N ASP A 253 2.21 23.37 5.65
CA ASP A 253 2.54 24.42 4.67
C ASP A 253 3.86 25.09 5.04
N GLY A 254 4.94 24.59 4.46
CA GLY A 254 6.29 25.04 4.79
C GLY A 254 7.34 24.51 3.81
N GLN A 255 8.59 24.72 4.19
CA GLN A 255 9.77 24.36 3.41
C GLN A 255 10.58 23.28 4.15
N PRO A 256 11.10 22.25 3.47
CA PRO A 256 12.02 21.30 4.09
C PRO A 256 13.25 21.99 4.68
N LEU A 257 13.66 21.58 5.86
CA LEU A 257 14.86 22.13 6.53
C LEU A 257 16.11 21.95 5.64
N SER A 258 16.20 20.86 4.91
CA SER A 258 17.29 20.63 3.95
C SER A 258 17.40 21.71 2.87
N GLN A 259 16.27 22.26 2.43
CA GLN A 259 16.26 23.35 1.46
C GLN A 259 16.66 24.68 2.12
N MET A 260 16.18 24.95 3.33
CA MET A 260 16.57 26.15 4.07
C MET A 260 18.07 26.18 4.36
N ILE A 261 18.66 25.04 4.68
CA ILE A 261 20.11 24.91 4.88
C ILE A 261 20.84 25.26 3.58
N ALA A 262 20.41 24.70 2.46
CA ALA A 262 21.00 24.98 1.15
C ALA A 262 20.86 26.46 0.72
N GLU A 263 19.85 27.17 1.20
CA GLU A 263 19.60 28.59 0.97
C GLU A 263 20.33 29.50 2.00
N SER A 264 21.20 28.94 2.83
CA SER A 264 21.99 29.65 3.88
C SER A 264 21.15 30.01 5.12
N LEU A 265 20.84 29.01 5.94
CA LEU A 265 20.15 29.18 7.20
C LEU A 265 20.97 30.05 8.18
N GLN A 266 20.37 31.11 8.68
CA GLN A 266 21.03 32.00 9.66
C GLN A 266 21.25 31.28 11.01
N HIS A 267 22.41 31.48 11.63
CA HIS A 267 22.83 30.82 12.88
C HIS A 267 21.79 30.89 14.00
N ASP A 268 21.26 32.08 14.32
CA ASP A 268 20.24 32.22 15.35
C ASP A 268 18.94 31.48 15.02
N SER A 269 18.59 31.40 13.72
CA SER A 269 17.45 30.63 13.27
C SER A 269 17.70 29.14 13.39
N ALA A 270 18.92 28.68 13.11
CA ALA A 270 19.34 27.30 13.30
C ALA A 270 19.19 26.87 14.77
N LEU A 271 19.68 27.66 15.72
CA LEU A 271 19.56 27.37 17.15
C LEU A 271 18.11 27.38 17.66
N ARG A 272 17.28 28.32 17.18
CA ARG A 272 15.84 28.33 17.53
C ARG A 272 15.12 27.08 16.99
N LEU A 273 15.36 26.72 15.74
CA LEU A 273 14.78 25.51 15.14
C LEU A 273 15.31 24.24 15.81
N ALA A 274 16.60 24.18 16.15
CA ALA A 274 17.19 23.07 16.88
C ALA A 274 16.53 22.85 18.24
N THR A 275 16.22 23.93 18.96
CA THR A 275 15.49 23.86 20.23
C THR A 275 14.09 23.27 20.06
N GLN A 276 13.39 23.65 19.01
CA GLN A 276 12.06 23.12 18.69
C GLN A 276 12.12 21.63 18.32
N ILE A 277 13.09 21.23 17.49
CA ILE A 277 13.33 19.84 17.09
C ILE A 277 13.64 18.98 18.33
N ALA A 278 14.55 19.43 19.19
CA ALA A 278 14.86 18.75 20.44
C ALA A 278 13.63 18.56 21.34
N SER A 279 12.76 19.58 21.45
CA SER A 279 11.50 19.51 22.18
C SER A 279 10.53 18.48 21.59
N GLY A 280 10.40 18.44 20.26
CA GLY A 280 9.55 17.47 19.56
C GLY A 280 10.02 16.03 19.76
N LEU A 281 11.32 15.78 19.61
CA LEU A 281 11.94 14.47 19.84
C LEU A 281 11.84 14.05 21.31
N ALA A 282 12.07 14.98 22.27
CA ALA A 282 11.92 14.69 23.69
C ALA A 282 10.49 14.27 24.06
N ALA A 283 9.49 14.93 23.46
CA ALA A 283 8.09 14.55 23.63
C ALA A 283 7.79 13.15 23.07
N ALA A 284 8.36 12.79 21.92
CA ALA A 284 8.23 11.46 21.35
C ALA A 284 8.89 10.38 22.24
N HIS A 285 10.10 10.63 22.72
CA HIS A 285 10.83 9.71 23.61
C HIS A 285 10.10 9.48 24.95
N SER A 286 9.40 10.51 25.47
CA SER A 286 8.58 10.37 26.69
C SER A 286 7.39 9.41 26.52
N GLN A 287 6.99 9.14 25.27
CA GLN A 287 5.95 8.18 24.88
C GLN A 287 6.55 6.89 24.28
N GLU A 288 7.84 6.64 24.50
CA GLU A 288 8.58 5.48 24.01
C GLU A 288 8.60 5.36 22.46
N VAL A 289 8.40 6.48 21.76
CA VAL A 289 8.47 6.55 20.30
C VAL A 289 9.83 7.05 19.86
N VAL A 290 10.55 6.25 19.08
CA VAL A 290 11.84 6.56 18.47
C VAL A 290 11.63 6.92 17.02
N HIS A 291 12.33 7.95 16.52
CA HIS A 291 12.22 8.35 15.10
C HIS A 291 12.98 7.38 14.19
N GLY A 292 14.25 7.14 14.46
CA GLY A 292 15.11 6.14 13.80
C GLY A 292 15.64 6.50 12.40
N ASP A 293 15.14 7.57 11.76
CA ASP A 293 15.62 8.12 10.45
C ASP A 293 15.55 9.65 10.45
N LEU A 294 16.03 10.29 11.52
CA LEU A 294 16.02 11.74 11.60
C LEU A 294 17.07 12.35 10.65
N LYS A 295 16.64 13.31 9.85
CA LYS A 295 17.46 14.06 8.89
C LYS A 295 16.76 15.36 8.50
N PRO A 296 17.46 16.36 7.93
CA PRO A 296 16.85 17.64 7.52
C PRO A 296 15.66 17.49 6.55
N ALA A 297 15.67 16.47 5.70
CA ALA A 297 14.58 16.22 4.76
C ALA A 297 13.27 15.76 5.45
N ASN A 298 13.34 15.21 6.66
CA ASN A 298 12.20 14.79 7.47
C ASN A 298 11.71 15.88 8.45
N ILE A 299 12.13 17.12 8.25
CA ILE A 299 11.71 18.27 9.05
C ILE A 299 11.20 19.36 8.09
N ILE A 300 9.98 19.82 8.32
CA ILE A 300 9.40 20.97 7.61
C ILE A 300 9.35 22.16 8.55
N VAL A 301 9.74 23.32 8.07
CA VAL A 301 9.61 24.60 8.78
C VAL A 301 8.47 25.37 8.15
N THR A 302 7.45 25.72 8.94
CA THR A 302 6.31 26.52 8.49
C THR A 302 6.72 27.95 8.22
N LYS A 303 5.86 28.71 7.53
CA LYS A 303 6.07 30.15 7.25
C LYS A 303 6.21 30.99 8.52
N GLU A 304 5.64 30.53 9.63
CA GLU A 304 5.71 31.15 10.95
C GLU A 304 6.99 30.78 11.71
N GLY A 305 7.87 29.94 11.13
CA GLY A 305 9.13 29.51 11.75
C GLY A 305 8.97 28.37 12.75
N THR A 306 7.92 27.58 12.63
CA THR A 306 7.72 26.38 13.47
C THR A 306 8.26 25.14 12.77
N ALA A 307 9.21 24.45 13.42
CA ALA A 307 9.71 23.16 12.96
C ALA A 307 8.70 22.05 13.27
N LYS A 308 8.44 21.20 12.29
CA LYS A 308 7.58 19.99 12.36
C LYS A 308 8.36 18.76 11.90
N ILE A 309 8.53 17.79 12.77
CA ILE A 309 9.21 16.52 12.48
C ILE A 309 8.19 15.58 11.85
N LEU A 310 8.55 15.00 10.71
CA LEU A 310 7.74 14.06 9.95
C LEU A 310 8.19 12.62 10.20
N ASP A 311 7.34 11.66 9.81
CA ASP A 311 7.68 10.23 9.61
C ASP A 311 8.28 9.48 10.81
N PHE A 312 7.74 9.68 12.01
CA PHE A 312 8.12 8.88 13.19
C PHE A 312 7.82 7.38 13.00
N GLY A 313 8.78 6.55 13.40
CA GLY A 313 8.56 5.10 13.63
C GLY A 313 8.57 4.19 12.42
N LEU A 314 8.61 4.68 11.17
CA LEU A 314 8.57 3.83 9.98
C LEU A 314 9.86 3.01 9.71
N ALA A 315 10.90 3.21 10.52
CA ALA A 315 12.17 2.51 10.36
C ALA A 315 12.21 1.10 11.00
N ARG A 316 11.30 0.78 11.92
CA ARG A 316 11.27 -0.51 12.65
C ARG A 316 10.71 -1.67 11.86
N SER A 317 9.86 -1.44 10.85
CA SER A 317 9.20 -2.50 10.08
C SER A 317 10.14 -3.39 9.25
N GLN A 318 11.37 -2.96 9.01
CA GLN A 318 12.35 -3.77 8.28
C GLN A 318 12.96 -4.93 9.10
N GLN A 319 12.89 -4.89 10.43
CA GLN A 319 13.50 -5.93 11.29
C GLN A 319 12.54 -7.06 11.69
N ALA A 320 11.22 -6.83 11.59
CA ALA A 320 10.21 -7.82 11.99
C ALA A 320 9.96 -8.92 10.95
N SER A 321 10.30 -8.70 9.66
CA SER A 321 10.04 -9.66 8.59
C SER A 321 11.08 -10.80 8.46
N SER A 322 12.17 -10.78 9.24
CA SER A 322 13.20 -11.83 9.20
C SER A 322 13.12 -12.87 10.34
N SER A 323 12.13 -12.77 11.24
CA SER A 323 12.07 -13.64 12.45
C SER A 323 10.88 -14.59 12.55
N ALA A 324 10.08 -14.76 11.49
CA ALA A 324 8.97 -15.72 11.47
C ALA A 324 9.32 -17.00 10.69
N ASP A 325 10.34 -17.75 11.14
CA ASP A 325 10.38 -19.21 10.96
C ASP A 325 11.27 -19.83 12.05
N GLY A 326 10.72 -20.86 12.68
CA GLY A 326 11.13 -21.34 13.97
C GLY A 326 12.49 -22.05 14.06
N GLY A 327 13.08 -22.00 15.24
CA GLY A 327 14.13 -22.89 15.67
C GLY A 327 15.32 -22.19 16.34
N ALA A 328 15.40 -22.35 17.66
CA ALA A 328 16.50 -21.85 18.49
C ALA A 328 17.87 -22.28 17.96
N SER A 329 18.66 -21.34 17.48
CA SER A 329 20.10 -21.41 17.46
C SER A 329 20.66 -20.01 17.32
N GLN A 330 21.53 -19.61 18.27
CA GLN A 330 22.24 -18.33 18.23
C GLN A 330 23.04 -18.24 16.92
N ARG A 331 22.51 -17.53 15.93
CA ARG A 331 23.26 -17.05 14.77
C ARG A 331 23.07 -15.56 14.68
N GLN A 332 24.17 -14.84 14.78
CA GLN A 332 24.29 -13.45 14.41
C GLN A 332 23.68 -13.27 13.01
N VAL A 333 22.58 -12.54 12.92
CA VAL A 333 21.92 -12.25 11.63
C VAL A 333 22.53 -10.96 11.10
N PRO A 334 23.18 -10.97 9.93
CA PRO A 334 23.66 -9.72 9.34
C PRO A 334 22.46 -8.89 8.87
N VAL A 335 22.54 -7.57 9.14
CA VAL A 335 21.59 -6.58 8.59
C VAL A 335 21.61 -6.62 7.08
N VAL A 336 20.54 -7.07 6.50
CA VAL A 336 20.34 -6.95 5.06
C VAL A 336 19.84 -5.54 4.77
N VAL A 337 20.75 -4.61 4.59
CA VAL A 337 20.50 -3.45 3.74
C VAL A 337 20.45 -4.04 2.32
N SER A 338 19.25 -4.11 1.73
CA SER A 338 19.09 -4.69 0.39
C SER A 338 20.07 -4.04 -0.59
N GLY A 339 21.12 -4.76 -0.95
CA GLY A 339 22.17 -4.32 -1.86
C GLY A 339 23.61 -4.35 -1.34
N ILE A 340 23.89 -4.55 -0.03
CA ILE A 340 25.26 -4.49 0.50
C ILE A 340 25.75 -5.85 1.08
N SER A 341 24.88 -6.83 1.23
CA SER A 341 25.20 -8.13 1.90
C SER A 341 26.23 -9.04 1.17
N GLN A 342 26.71 -8.68 -0.01
CA GLN A 342 27.69 -9.48 -0.74
C GLN A 342 29.15 -8.96 -0.65
N ALA A 343 29.38 -7.80 -0.07
CA ALA A 343 30.70 -7.18 -0.03
C ALA A 343 31.55 -7.53 1.19
N VAL A 344 31.04 -8.24 2.19
CA VAL A 344 31.72 -8.47 3.48
C VAL A 344 32.30 -9.89 3.63
N HIS A 345 32.00 -10.82 2.73
CA HIS A 345 32.66 -12.15 2.73
C HIS A 345 33.29 -12.40 1.37
N GLY A 346 34.62 -12.33 1.34
CA GLY A 346 35.48 -12.45 0.17
C GLY A 346 35.11 -13.61 -0.77
N VAL A 347 34.37 -13.28 -1.80
CA VAL A 347 34.27 -14.01 -3.06
C VAL A 347 34.23 -12.96 -4.16
N GLU A 348 35.27 -12.93 -4.99
CA GLU A 348 35.31 -12.15 -6.22
C GLU A 348 34.13 -12.56 -7.11
N ALA A 349 33.12 -11.72 -7.18
CA ALA A 349 32.10 -11.75 -8.20
C ALA A 349 32.05 -10.39 -8.87
N THR A 350 32.55 -10.34 -10.09
CA THR A 350 32.38 -9.20 -11.02
C THR A 350 30.90 -8.97 -11.23
N VAL A 351 30.37 -7.92 -10.65
CA VAL A 351 29.00 -7.44 -10.91
C VAL A 351 29.09 -6.38 -11.99
N ASP A 352 28.55 -6.73 -13.14
CA ASP A 352 28.34 -5.80 -14.26
C ASP A 352 27.38 -4.69 -13.85
N TYR A 353 27.89 -3.48 -13.67
CA TYR A 353 27.12 -2.26 -13.46
C TYR A 353 26.67 -1.70 -14.81
N SER A 354 25.72 -2.32 -15.49
CA SER A 354 25.03 -1.72 -16.61
C SER A 354 23.62 -1.28 -16.22
N THR A 355 23.53 0.05 -16.02
CA THR A 355 22.38 0.92 -16.27
C THR A 355 20.99 0.48 -15.86
N SER A 356 20.49 1.01 -14.72
CA SER A 356 19.18 1.66 -14.70
C SER A 356 18.96 2.46 -13.41
N THR A 357 18.67 3.73 -13.59
CA THR A 357 18.03 4.73 -12.72
C THR A 357 18.84 5.31 -11.56
N SER A 358 19.32 6.53 -11.81
CA SER A 358 20.05 7.45 -10.94
C SER A 358 19.31 7.94 -9.69
N ASP A 359 18.00 7.67 -9.53
CA ASP A 359 17.18 8.23 -8.43
C ASP A 359 17.13 7.36 -7.16
N GLN A 360 17.15 6.03 -7.27
CA GLN A 360 17.10 5.17 -6.10
C GLN A 360 18.43 5.11 -5.31
N SER A 361 19.55 5.29 -5.98
CA SER A 361 20.89 5.33 -5.34
C SER A 361 21.10 6.57 -4.49
N VAL A 362 20.50 7.71 -4.85
CA VAL A 362 20.58 8.98 -4.11
C VAL A 362 19.78 8.90 -2.80
N GLY A 363 18.61 8.24 -2.78
CA GLY A 363 17.77 8.09 -1.59
C GLY A 363 18.43 7.24 -0.49
N ILE A 364 19.03 6.11 -0.85
CA ILE A 364 19.72 5.21 0.10
C ILE A 364 20.96 5.90 0.69
N ARG A 365 21.76 6.58 -0.13
CA ARG A 365 22.92 7.35 0.32
C ARG A 365 22.56 8.49 1.26
N GLY A 366 21.41 9.17 1.02
CA GLY A 366 20.95 10.29 1.83
C GLY A 366 20.60 9.89 3.28
N SER A 367 20.04 8.71 3.51
CA SER A 367 19.67 8.25 4.87
C SER A 367 20.87 7.70 5.65
N LEU A 368 21.83 7.05 4.97
CA LEU A 368 23.02 6.51 5.64
C LEU A 368 23.87 7.59 6.31
N ALA A 369 23.89 8.81 5.78
CA ALA A 369 24.72 9.91 6.30
C ALA A 369 24.28 10.46 7.66
N TYR A 370 23.11 10.05 8.18
CA TYR A 370 22.60 10.45 9.50
C TYR A 370 22.45 9.26 10.47
N MET A 371 22.88 8.09 10.06
CA MET A 371 22.77 6.86 10.83
C MET A 371 23.71 6.88 12.03
N SER A 372 23.30 6.35 13.16
CA SER A 372 24.16 6.20 14.33
C SER A 372 25.09 4.97 14.21
N PRO A 373 26.21 4.92 14.95
CA PRO A 373 27.15 3.80 14.94
C PRO A 373 26.49 2.44 15.24
N GLU A 374 25.57 2.40 16.21
CA GLU A 374 24.83 1.19 16.57
C GLU A 374 23.89 0.74 15.46
N GLN A 375 23.23 1.67 14.76
CA GLN A 375 22.40 1.34 13.59
C GLN A 375 23.29 0.84 12.44
N ALA A 376 24.43 1.46 12.20
CA ALA A 376 25.43 1.01 11.21
C ALA A 376 25.97 -0.38 11.52
N SER A 377 25.95 -0.81 12.81
CA SER A 377 26.30 -2.18 13.24
C SER A 377 25.10 -3.13 13.19
N GLY A 378 23.93 -2.68 12.75
CA GLY A 378 22.74 -3.51 12.64
C GLY A 378 21.91 -3.63 13.90
N LEU A 379 22.17 -2.83 14.89
CA LEU A 379 21.34 -2.78 16.09
C LEU A 379 20.10 -1.91 15.84
N PRO A 380 18.99 -2.16 16.54
CA PRO A 380 17.79 -1.35 16.43
C PRO A 380 18.04 0.09 16.90
N ALA A 381 17.35 1.05 16.26
CA ALA A 381 17.37 2.44 16.70
C ALA A 381 16.81 2.59 18.12
N THR A 382 17.43 3.44 18.87
CA THR A 382 17.06 3.78 20.26
C THR A 382 16.89 5.31 20.40
N PRO A 383 16.38 5.83 21.53
CA PRO A 383 16.40 7.26 21.78
C PRO A 383 17.79 7.90 21.64
N ALA A 384 18.85 7.19 22.02
CA ALA A 384 20.22 7.65 21.83
C ALA A 384 20.65 7.71 20.35
N SER A 385 20.07 6.88 19.48
CA SER A 385 20.31 6.97 18.04
C SER A 385 19.74 8.25 17.46
N ASP A 386 18.54 8.67 17.89
CA ASP A 386 17.95 9.95 17.49
C ASP A 386 18.80 11.16 17.95
N VAL A 387 19.40 11.07 19.15
CA VAL A 387 20.34 12.10 19.63
C VAL A 387 21.54 12.24 18.70
N PHE A 388 22.11 11.12 18.26
CA PHE A 388 23.23 11.13 17.33
C PHE A 388 22.83 11.73 15.97
N SER A 389 21.74 11.24 15.37
CA SER A 389 21.21 11.75 14.09
C SER A 389 20.87 13.24 14.17
N PHE A 390 20.36 13.68 15.33
CA PHE A 390 20.10 15.09 15.58
C PHE A 390 21.41 15.90 15.68
N GLY A 391 22.46 15.36 16.30
CA GLY A 391 23.79 15.98 16.33
C GLY A 391 24.34 16.24 14.92
N LEU A 392 24.25 15.25 14.03
CA LEU A 392 24.66 15.43 12.63
C LEU A 392 23.79 16.47 11.89
N THR A 393 22.47 16.44 12.14
CA THR A 393 21.54 17.44 11.60
C THR A 393 21.88 18.84 12.09
N LEU A 394 22.22 19.01 13.36
CA LEU A 394 22.57 20.30 13.96
C LEU A 394 23.87 20.85 13.37
N ILE A 395 24.89 20.01 13.13
CA ILE A 395 26.12 20.45 12.43
C ILE A 395 25.74 21.02 11.06
N GLU A 396 24.95 20.29 10.26
CA GLU A 396 24.53 20.74 8.94
C GLU A 396 23.74 22.06 8.99
N MET A 397 22.90 22.24 10.02
CA MET A 397 22.16 23.49 10.23
C MET A 397 23.09 24.68 10.53
N LEU A 398 24.17 24.47 11.26
CA LEU A 398 25.11 25.52 11.69
C LEU A 398 26.19 25.84 10.65
N THR A 399 26.63 24.82 9.88
CA THR A 399 27.72 24.98 8.92
C THR A 399 27.23 25.20 7.48
N GLY A 400 26.03 24.75 7.16
CA GLY A 400 25.51 24.69 5.79
C GLY A 400 25.97 23.44 5.02
N ASP A 401 26.92 22.68 5.55
CA ASP A 401 27.51 21.53 4.93
C ASP A 401 27.17 20.24 5.67
N ARG A 402 27.02 19.13 4.94
CA ARG A 402 26.82 17.82 5.57
C ARG A 402 28.00 17.45 6.46
N ALA A 403 27.71 16.94 7.65
CA ALA A 403 28.73 16.48 8.57
C ALA A 403 29.54 15.30 8.04
N LEU A 404 28.90 14.41 7.25
CA LEU A 404 29.50 13.22 6.63
C LEU A 404 29.34 13.32 5.12
N THR A 405 30.48 13.34 4.41
CA THR A 405 30.55 13.58 2.94
C THR A 405 31.16 12.43 2.15
N GLU A 406 31.38 11.28 2.79
CA GLU A 406 31.95 10.09 2.18
C GLU A 406 31.16 9.65 0.94
N GLN A 407 31.87 9.34 -0.15
CA GLN A 407 31.23 9.03 -1.42
C GLN A 407 30.76 7.58 -1.55
N SER A 408 31.36 6.68 -0.78
CA SER A 408 31.00 5.27 -0.79
C SER A 408 30.27 4.85 0.50
N PRO A 409 29.21 4.01 0.43
CA PRO A 409 28.54 3.48 1.61
C PRO A 409 29.48 2.75 2.57
N VAL A 410 30.52 2.08 2.05
CA VAL A 410 31.50 1.35 2.85
C VAL A 410 32.37 2.31 3.66
N GLU A 411 32.87 3.38 3.02
CA GLU A 411 33.63 4.41 3.70
C GLU A 411 32.80 5.13 4.78
N LEU A 412 31.54 5.43 4.46
CA LEU A 412 30.62 6.04 5.39
C LEU A 412 30.36 5.16 6.63
N LEU A 413 30.12 3.85 6.43
CA LEU A 413 29.94 2.91 7.53
C LEU A 413 31.21 2.76 8.36
N ALA A 414 32.39 2.72 7.73
CA ALA A 414 33.68 2.71 8.43
C ALA A 414 33.90 3.99 9.24
N ARG A 415 33.51 5.15 8.68
CA ARG A 415 33.60 6.44 9.35
C ARG A 415 32.71 6.51 10.60
N LEU A 416 31.48 6.02 10.50
CA LEU A 416 30.53 5.95 11.64
C LEU A 416 31.05 5.07 12.79
N GLN A 417 31.92 4.12 12.52
CA GLN A 417 32.52 3.26 13.55
C GLN A 417 33.77 3.89 14.23
N ALA A 418 34.23 5.06 13.76
CA ALA A 418 35.40 5.73 14.36
C ALA A 418 35.03 6.34 15.71
N GLN A 419 35.77 5.99 16.77
CA GLN A 419 35.51 6.45 18.15
C GLN A 419 35.65 7.98 18.32
N GLU A 420 36.52 8.61 17.56
CA GLU A 420 36.81 10.04 17.65
C GLU A 420 35.93 10.91 16.77
N LEU A 421 35.01 10.30 16.02
CA LEU A 421 34.14 10.98 15.05
C LEU A 421 33.42 12.19 15.68
N GLY A 422 32.81 12.02 16.84
CA GLY A 422 32.02 13.08 17.47
C GLY A 422 32.86 14.28 17.87
N SER A 423 34.06 14.06 18.44
CA SER A 423 34.95 15.15 18.82
C SER A 423 35.53 15.88 17.61
N GLU A 424 35.82 15.17 16.52
CA GLU A 424 36.31 15.75 15.29
C GLU A 424 35.24 16.61 14.59
N LEU A 425 34.00 16.07 14.42
CA LEU A 425 32.91 16.81 13.82
C LEU A 425 32.51 18.04 14.63
N ALA A 426 32.55 17.98 15.96
CA ALA A 426 32.25 19.11 16.82
C ALA A 426 33.23 20.30 16.65
N GLN A 427 34.42 20.09 16.07
CA GLN A 427 35.36 21.17 15.78
C GLN A 427 34.93 22.06 14.62
N GLN A 428 33.98 21.60 13.83
CA GLN A 428 33.45 22.34 12.64
C GLN A 428 32.53 23.50 13.06
N VAL A 429 32.08 23.55 14.33
CA VAL A 429 31.15 24.56 14.84
C VAL A 429 31.83 25.48 15.86
N ASP A 430 31.15 26.58 16.20
CA ASP A 430 31.59 27.51 17.21
C ASP A 430 31.76 26.88 18.61
N GLU A 431 32.53 27.55 19.49
CA GLU A 431 32.86 27.04 20.81
C GLU A 431 31.62 26.81 21.69
N ALA A 432 30.58 27.61 21.51
CA ALA A 432 29.36 27.53 22.34
C ALA A 432 28.59 26.21 22.10
N CYS A 433 28.62 25.67 20.89
CA CYS A 433 27.93 24.42 20.51
C CYS A 433 28.82 23.17 20.63
N ARG A 434 30.14 23.35 20.71
CA ARG A 434 31.13 22.26 20.60
C ARG A 434 30.99 21.18 21.66
N GLU A 435 30.86 21.56 22.93
CA GLU A 435 30.71 20.61 24.03
C GLU A 435 29.43 19.79 23.89
N LEU A 436 28.32 20.47 23.58
CA LEU A 436 27.03 19.82 23.39
C LEU A 436 27.08 18.80 22.23
N LEU A 437 27.59 19.21 21.08
CA LEU A 437 27.69 18.35 19.90
C LEU A 437 28.65 17.18 20.14
N SER A 438 29.78 17.37 20.78
CA SER A 438 30.67 16.27 21.14
C SER A 438 29.98 15.22 22.00
N ALA A 439 29.17 15.65 22.97
CA ALA A 439 28.37 14.72 23.80
C ALA A 439 27.27 14.02 23.01
N MET A 440 26.53 14.73 22.14
CA MET A 440 25.47 14.14 21.32
C MET A 440 26.03 13.10 20.36
N LEU A 441 27.22 13.30 19.82
CA LEU A 441 27.88 12.44 18.84
C LEU A 441 28.84 11.42 19.48
N ALA A 442 28.77 11.20 20.80
CA ALA A 442 29.56 10.17 21.47
C ALA A 442 29.32 8.80 20.82
N HIS A 443 30.42 8.04 20.59
CA HIS A 443 30.32 6.71 19.98
C HIS A 443 29.48 5.76 20.83
N ASP A 444 29.70 5.73 22.16
CA ASP A 444 28.89 4.97 23.11
C ASP A 444 27.51 5.64 23.30
N PRO A 445 26.40 4.97 22.96
CA PRO A 445 25.06 5.52 23.15
C PRO A 445 24.74 5.92 24.60
N ALA A 446 25.34 5.25 25.60
CA ALA A 446 25.10 5.52 27.02
C ALA A 446 25.68 6.86 27.47
N GLN A 447 26.64 7.43 26.74
CA GLN A 447 27.27 8.72 27.04
C GLN A 447 26.51 9.91 26.43
N ARG A 448 25.51 9.66 25.55
CA ARG A 448 24.75 10.73 24.93
C ARG A 448 23.69 11.29 25.87
N PRO A 449 23.57 12.64 25.98
CA PRO A 449 22.59 13.27 26.84
C PRO A 449 21.15 13.00 26.36
N PRO A 450 20.18 12.95 27.28
CA PRO A 450 18.77 12.88 26.87
C PRO A 450 18.34 14.19 26.18
N LEU A 451 17.37 14.12 25.27
CA LEU A 451 16.93 15.28 24.47
C LEU A 451 16.35 16.42 25.31
N THR A 452 15.84 16.14 26.51
CA THR A 452 15.43 17.18 27.48
C THR A 452 16.60 18.04 27.93
N GLU A 453 17.78 17.45 28.16
CA GLU A 453 19.01 18.17 28.50
C GLU A 453 19.54 18.91 27.27
N VAL A 454 19.54 18.28 26.10
CA VAL A 454 19.93 18.93 24.83
C VAL A 454 19.10 20.20 24.60
N ALA A 455 17.77 20.12 24.75
CA ALA A 455 16.90 21.28 24.60
C ALA A 455 17.22 22.42 25.57
N GLN A 456 17.50 22.10 26.84
CA GLN A 456 17.89 23.10 27.86
C GLN A 456 19.21 23.79 27.51
N LYS A 457 20.22 23.02 27.09
CA LYS A 457 21.52 23.59 26.70
C LYS A 457 21.39 24.45 25.43
N LEU A 458 20.59 24.05 24.42
CA LEU A 458 20.32 24.87 23.25
C LEU A 458 19.65 26.21 23.61
N VAL A 459 18.68 26.20 24.54
CA VAL A 459 18.06 27.44 25.04
C VAL A 459 19.11 28.35 25.72
N ALA A 460 20.04 27.80 26.52
CA ALA A 460 21.09 28.55 27.13
C ALA A 460 22.05 29.20 26.13
N ILE A 461 22.45 28.42 25.10
CA ILE A 461 23.33 28.92 24.02
C ILE A 461 22.62 30.02 23.20
N THR A 462 21.34 29.89 22.91
CA THR A 462 20.55 30.87 22.11
C THR A 462 20.41 32.23 22.89
N ARG A 463 20.51 32.22 24.21
CA ARG A 463 20.39 33.43 25.05
C ARG A 463 21.71 34.11 25.33
N ALA A 464 22.85 33.44 25.14
CA ALA A 464 24.18 33.98 25.34
C ALA A 464 24.65 34.80 24.15
#